data_9b252f71abe355b6d4864932f10a9589
#
_entry.id   9b252f71abe355b6d4864932f10a9589
#
_cell.length_a   1.000
_cell.length_b   1.000
_cell.length_c   1.000
_cell.angle_alpha   90.00
_cell.angle_beta   90.00
_cell.angle_gamma   90.00
#
_symmetry.space_group_name_H-M   'P 1'
#
loop_
_entity.id
_entity.type
_entity.pdbx_description
1 polymer ?
#
loop_
_entity_poly.entity_id
_entity_poly.type
_entity_poly.pdbx_seq_one_letter_code
_entity_poly.pdbx_strand_id
1 'polypeptide(L)'
;MKKLIALIVVAMLGAGAVFAQHNGQHCGNCPHHQQHAKQPAAVGLTFEQAVAKAFPAMKSTQKEGNWTAVCDANKKVLGYVVNSKPASDGIKGYNGETPVMIAFNAKKRITGVYLLANHETPGYLKRVQDTGFYDNWNGLTVKKALKKKVDTVSGATFTSRSVIMSVHAVLATL
;
A
#
# COMPACT_ATOMS: atom_id res chain seq x y z
N MET A 1 -14.89 35.54 -29.94
CA MET A 1 -15.76 34.96 -30.99
C MET A 1 -16.39 33.70 -30.44
N LYS A 2 -17.67 33.75 -30.22
CA LYS A 2 -18.51 32.67 -29.69
C LYS A 2 -18.69 31.60 -30.77
N LYS A 3 -18.60 30.30 -30.43
CA LYS A 3 -19.27 29.25 -31.19
C LYS A 3 -19.84 28.21 -30.22
N LEU A 4 -21.15 28.33 -30.03
CA LEU A 4 -22.08 27.27 -29.66
C LEU A 4 -22.14 26.23 -30.80
N ILE A 5 -22.48 25.00 -30.47
CA ILE A 5 -23.19 23.98 -31.26
C ILE A 5 -23.07 22.68 -30.45
N ALA A 6 -24.04 21.90 -30.20
CA ALA A 6 -25.44 21.69 -30.36
C ALA A 6 -25.69 20.26 -29.82
N LEU A 7 -26.73 20.18 -29.08
CA LEU A 7 -27.33 18.97 -28.52
C LEU A 7 -27.86 18.10 -29.67
N ILE A 8 -27.58 16.81 -29.72
CA ILE A 8 -28.36 15.84 -30.50
C ILE A 8 -28.81 14.74 -29.53
N VAL A 9 -30.10 14.83 -29.21
CA VAL A 9 -30.89 13.76 -28.63
C VAL A 9 -31.36 12.87 -29.77
N VAL A 10 -31.05 11.59 -29.74
CA VAL A 10 -31.71 10.58 -30.57
C VAL A 10 -32.39 9.58 -29.65
N ALA A 11 -33.67 9.71 -29.55
CA ALA A 11 -34.59 8.70 -29.04
C ALA A 11 -34.84 7.68 -30.13
N MET A 12 -34.67 6.41 -29.87
CA MET A 12 -35.24 5.33 -30.66
C MET A 12 -35.97 4.36 -29.75
N LEU A 13 -37.29 4.41 -29.84
CA LEU A 13 -38.20 3.34 -29.42
C LEU A 13 -38.12 2.19 -30.44
N GLY A 14 -38.20 0.96 -29.97
CA GLY A 14 -38.45 -0.17 -30.87
C GLY A 14 -38.47 -1.52 -30.19
N ALA A 15 -39.66 -1.94 -29.79
CA ALA A 15 -40.28 -3.26 -29.97
C ALA A 15 -39.63 -4.53 -29.42
N GLY A 16 -40.30 -5.12 -28.49
CA GLY A 16 -40.66 -6.43 -28.08
C GLY A 16 -40.14 -7.67 -28.82
N ALA A 17 -39.64 -8.59 -28.02
CA ALA A 17 -39.69 -10.02 -28.32
C ALA A 17 -39.95 -10.78 -27.02
N VAL A 18 -41.13 -11.36 -26.98
CA VAL A 18 -41.56 -12.34 -25.98
C VAL A 18 -40.89 -13.66 -26.34
N PHE A 19 -40.12 -14.24 -25.45
CA PHE A 19 -39.71 -15.65 -25.53
C PHE A 19 -39.91 -16.37 -24.22
N ALA A 20 -40.86 -17.28 -24.30
CA ALA A 20 -41.06 -18.59 -23.65
C ALA A 20 -40.45 -18.81 -22.23
N GLN A 21 -41.41 -19.03 -21.33
CA GLN A 21 -41.24 -19.73 -20.06
C GLN A 21 -40.61 -21.09 -20.26
N HIS A 22 -39.47 -21.33 -19.61
CA HIS A 22 -39.00 -22.66 -19.29
C HIS A 22 -39.21 -22.91 -17.82
N ASN A 23 -40.15 -23.80 -17.55
CA ASN A 23 -40.56 -24.27 -16.23
C ASN A 23 -39.47 -25.20 -15.71
N GLY A 24 -38.55 -24.71 -14.89
CA GLY A 24 -37.58 -25.49 -14.14
C GLY A 24 -37.93 -25.38 -12.64
N GLN A 25 -38.52 -26.48 -12.12
CA GLN A 25 -38.75 -26.62 -10.69
C GLN A 25 -37.43 -26.48 -9.95
N HIS A 26 -37.28 -25.43 -9.17
CA HIS A 26 -36.14 -25.18 -8.32
C HIS A 26 -36.46 -25.58 -6.88
N CYS A 27 -35.63 -26.47 -6.37
CA CYS A 27 -35.53 -26.84 -4.98
C CYS A 27 -35.48 -25.60 -4.08
N GLY A 28 -36.33 -25.60 -3.07
CA GLY A 28 -36.49 -24.50 -2.16
C GLY A 28 -35.22 -24.15 -1.37
N ASN A 29 -35.10 -22.87 -1.14
CA ASN A 29 -34.59 -22.25 0.07
C ASN A 29 -33.17 -22.63 0.52
N CYS A 30 -32.16 -22.23 -0.26
CA CYS A 30 -30.83 -21.95 0.29
C CYS A 30 -30.76 -20.45 0.56
N PRO A 31 -30.77 -19.99 1.82
CA PRO A 31 -30.43 -18.62 2.10
C PRO A 31 -28.92 -18.46 1.87
N HIS A 32 -28.54 -18.00 0.68
CA HIS A 32 -27.22 -17.39 0.52
C HIS A 32 -27.20 -16.14 1.40
N HIS A 33 -26.86 -16.34 2.65
CA HIS A 33 -26.32 -15.30 3.48
C HIS A 33 -24.99 -14.88 2.82
N GLN A 34 -25.07 -13.87 1.96
CA GLN A 34 -23.94 -13.03 1.68
C GLN A 34 -23.62 -12.31 3.00
N GLN A 35 -22.94 -13.02 3.88
CA GLN A 35 -22.19 -12.37 4.92
C GLN A 35 -21.13 -11.56 4.19
N HIS A 36 -21.39 -10.27 3.99
CA HIS A 36 -20.34 -9.30 3.82
C HIS A 36 -19.44 -9.45 5.05
N ALA A 37 -18.44 -10.30 4.93
CA ALA A 37 -17.44 -10.45 5.95
C ALA A 37 -16.83 -9.06 6.12
N LYS A 38 -17.16 -8.43 7.27
CA LYS A 38 -16.62 -7.13 7.65
C LYS A 38 -15.11 -7.26 7.54
N GLN A 39 -14.50 -6.59 6.56
CA GLN A 39 -13.06 -6.64 6.41
C GLN A 39 -12.43 -6.29 7.75
N PRO A 40 -11.47 -7.08 8.24
CA PRO A 40 -10.82 -6.79 9.51
C PRO A 40 -10.25 -5.37 9.45
N ALA A 41 -10.29 -4.65 10.58
CA ALA A 41 -9.74 -3.30 10.66
C ALA A 41 -8.30 -3.31 10.19
N ALA A 42 -7.90 -2.27 9.46
CA ALA A 42 -6.53 -2.14 8.98
C ALA A 42 -5.55 -2.11 10.16
N VAL A 43 -4.46 -2.86 10.03
CA VAL A 43 -3.38 -2.93 11.02
C VAL A 43 -2.15 -2.20 10.48
N GLY A 44 -1.41 -1.52 11.33
CA GLY A 44 -0.22 -0.76 10.94
C GLY A 44 -0.37 0.74 11.18
N LEU A 45 0.61 1.52 10.72
CA LEU A 45 0.66 2.96 10.90
C LEU A 45 0.07 3.69 9.69
N THR A 46 -0.57 4.84 9.90
CA THR A 46 -0.78 5.77 8.77
C THR A 46 0.57 6.31 8.31
N PHE A 47 0.62 6.89 7.11
CA PHE A 47 1.86 7.48 6.62
C PHE A 47 2.38 8.58 7.56
N GLU A 48 1.50 9.44 8.04
CA GLU A 48 1.81 10.55 8.97
C GLU A 48 2.33 10.01 10.31
N GLN A 49 1.71 8.98 10.85
CA GLN A 49 2.17 8.31 12.08
C GLN A 49 3.56 7.70 11.90
N ALA A 50 3.82 7.08 10.75
CA ALA A 50 5.12 6.51 10.43
C ALA A 50 6.20 7.61 10.31
N VAL A 51 5.88 8.75 9.67
CA VAL A 51 6.77 9.92 9.58
C VAL A 51 7.06 10.48 10.97
N ALA A 52 6.04 10.70 11.79
CA ALA A 52 6.21 11.20 13.15
C ALA A 52 7.06 10.26 14.03
N LYS A 53 6.88 8.94 13.85
CA LYS A 53 7.70 7.93 14.54
C LYS A 53 9.16 7.96 14.10
N ALA A 54 9.41 8.13 12.79
CA ALA A 54 10.76 8.20 12.24
C ALA A 54 11.48 9.52 12.57
N PHE A 55 10.74 10.61 12.66
CA PHE A 55 11.25 11.97 12.88
C PHE A 55 10.43 12.71 13.95
N PRO A 56 10.65 12.44 15.24
CA PRO A 56 9.88 13.09 16.32
C PRO A 56 9.98 14.63 16.34
N ALA A 57 11.08 15.19 15.81
CA ALA A 57 11.29 16.65 15.72
C ALA A 57 10.68 17.28 14.45
N MET A 58 9.94 16.51 13.63
CA MET A 58 9.32 16.97 12.40
C MET A 58 8.28 18.08 12.67
N LYS A 59 8.32 19.13 11.86
CA LYS A 59 7.31 20.22 11.86
C LYS A 59 6.65 20.41 10.50
N SER A 60 7.34 20.10 9.42
CA SER A 60 6.80 20.22 8.06
C SER A 60 7.41 19.17 7.14
N THR A 61 6.69 18.88 6.04
CA THR A 61 7.17 18.02 4.99
C THR A 61 7.07 18.76 3.66
N GLN A 62 8.01 18.50 2.74
CA GLN A 62 8.02 19.05 1.39
C GLN A 62 8.24 17.94 0.38
N LYS A 63 7.37 17.83 -0.61
CA LYS A 63 7.49 16.82 -1.66
C LYS A 63 8.52 17.24 -2.71
N GLU A 64 9.47 16.37 -3.00
CA GLU A 64 10.54 16.55 -3.96
C GLU A 64 10.62 15.34 -4.91
N GLY A 65 9.79 15.34 -5.96
CA GLY A 65 9.66 14.17 -6.85
C GLY A 65 9.14 12.95 -6.10
N ASN A 66 9.91 11.86 -6.11
CA ASN A 66 9.57 10.62 -5.38
C ASN A 66 9.94 10.67 -3.89
N TRP A 67 10.68 11.68 -3.45
CA TRP A 67 11.06 11.92 -2.07
C TRP A 67 10.11 12.88 -1.38
N THR A 68 9.97 12.73 -0.08
CA THR A 68 9.36 13.74 0.78
C THR A 68 10.41 14.16 1.81
N ALA A 69 10.89 15.38 1.71
CA ALA A 69 11.79 15.96 2.70
C ALA A 69 11.03 16.22 4.01
N VAL A 70 11.65 15.89 5.13
CA VAL A 70 11.13 16.11 6.48
C VAL A 70 11.96 17.19 7.14
N CYS A 71 11.32 18.28 7.58
CA CYS A 71 11.98 19.46 8.09
C CYS A 71 11.58 19.77 9.54
N ASP A 72 12.49 20.40 10.28
CA ASP A 72 12.25 20.94 11.61
C ASP A 72 11.55 22.34 11.56
N ALA A 73 11.40 22.97 12.73
CA ALA A 73 10.81 24.31 12.86
C ALA A 73 11.62 25.41 12.13
N ASN A 74 12.90 25.21 11.92
CA ASN A 74 13.81 26.13 11.23
C ASN A 74 13.92 25.84 9.73
N LYS A 75 13.05 24.97 9.18
CA LYS A 75 13.08 24.47 7.79
C LYS A 75 14.35 23.70 7.42
N LYS A 76 15.13 23.27 8.41
CA LYS A 76 16.28 22.39 8.19
C LYS A 76 15.81 20.97 7.89
N VAL A 77 16.35 20.38 6.84
CA VAL A 77 16.04 18.98 6.46
C VAL A 77 16.63 18.02 7.49
N LEU A 78 15.77 17.29 8.17
CA LEU A 78 16.13 16.20 9.09
C LEU A 78 16.45 14.91 8.34
N GLY A 79 15.73 14.66 7.25
CA GLY A 79 15.86 13.49 6.42
C GLY A 79 14.77 13.44 5.36
N TYR A 80 14.58 12.25 4.81
CA TYR A 80 13.62 12.02 3.74
C TYR A 80 12.80 10.77 4.03
N VAL A 81 11.58 10.74 3.50
CA VAL A 81 10.75 9.54 3.49
C VAL A 81 10.24 9.26 2.08
N VAL A 82 9.99 8.00 1.80
CA VAL A 82 9.32 7.56 0.57
C VAL A 82 8.21 6.58 0.93
N ASN A 83 7.08 6.68 0.24
CA ASN A 83 5.97 5.74 0.34
C ASN A 83 6.12 4.70 -0.76
N SER A 84 5.97 3.43 -0.44
CA SER A 84 6.03 2.37 -1.46
C SER A 84 4.90 2.45 -2.48
N LYS A 85 3.77 3.03 -2.14
CA LYS A 85 2.69 3.27 -3.10
C LYS A 85 2.97 4.51 -3.98
N PRO A 86 2.64 4.47 -5.27
CA PRO A 86 1.96 3.37 -5.98
C PRO A 86 2.88 2.24 -6.47
N ALA A 87 4.21 2.35 -6.34
CA ALA A 87 5.16 1.37 -6.89
C ALA A 87 4.93 -0.08 -6.37
N SER A 88 4.34 -0.23 -5.19
CA SER A 88 4.02 -1.54 -4.59
C SER A 88 2.56 -1.97 -4.77
N ASP A 89 1.77 -1.29 -5.61
CA ASP A 89 0.40 -1.68 -5.87
C ASP A 89 0.34 -3.08 -6.48
N GLY A 90 -0.58 -3.92 -5.98
CA GLY A 90 -0.71 -5.30 -6.40
C GLY A 90 0.27 -6.29 -5.75
N ILE A 91 1.26 -5.83 -4.99
CA ILE A 91 2.15 -6.71 -4.22
C ILE A 91 1.44 -7.16 -2.96
N LYS A 92 1.02 -8.44 -2.96
CA LYS A 92 0.21 -9.02 -1.88
C LYS A 92 1.02 -9.98 -1.02
N GLY A 93 0.77 -9.92 0.29
CA GLY A 93 1.19 -10.91 1.26
C GLY A 93 0.21 -12.09 1.35
N TYR A 94 -0.09 -12.51 2.57
CA TYR A 94 -1.04 -13.59 2.81
C TYR A 94 -2.50 -13.13 2.65
N ASN A 95 -2.85 -11.98 3.22
CA ASN A 95 -4.24 -11.47 3.24
C ASN A 95 -4.42 -10.10 2.56
N GLY A 96 -3.37 -9.48 2.08
CA GLY A 96 -3.46 -8.19 1.41
C GLY A 96 -2.12 -7.58 1.04
N GLU A 97 -2.17 -6.34 0.59
CA GLU A 97 -0.96 -5.56 0.30
C GLU A 97 -0.25 -5.16 1.59
N THR A 98 1.08 -5.11 1.53
CA THR A 98 1.93 -4.68 2.64
C THR A 98 2.72 -3.42 2.27
N PRO A 99 2.05 -2.28 2.13
CA PRO A 99 2.73 -1.03 1.81
C PRO A 99 3.68 -0.63 2.94
N VAL A 100 4.81 -0.03 2.57
CA VAL A 100 5.82 0.42 3.52
C VAL A 100 6.19 1.87 3.30
N MET A 101 6.63 2.52 4.37
CA MET A 101 7.37 3.77 4.32
C MET A 101 8.83 3.48 4.63
N ILE A 102 9.74 4.03 3.83
CA ILE A 102 11.17 3.97 4.09
C ILE A 102 11.65 5.35 4.51
N ALA A 103 12.30 5.43 5.66
CA ALA A 103 12.91 6.64 6.18
C ALA A 103 14.40 6.67 5.89
N PHE A 104 14.91 7.85 5.57
CA PHE A 104 16.31 8.10 5.26
C PHE A 104 16.82 9.31 6.04
N ASN A 105 18.08 9.29 6.44
CA ASN A 105 18.74 10.47 6.98
C ASN A 105 19.06 11.50 5.86
N ALA A 106 19.59 12.67 6.23
CA ALA A 106 19.97 13.73 5.30
C ALA A 106 21.03 13.28 4.26
N LYS A 107 21.80 12.21 4.53
CA LYS A 107 22.77 11.61 3.61
C LYS A 107 22.17 10.49 2.75
N LYS A 108 20.85 10.38 2.71
CA LYS A 108 20.08 9.36 1.96
C LYS A 108 20.49 7.92 2.29
N ARG A 109 20.77 7.64 3.56
CA ARG A 109 20.93 6.28 4.09
C ARG A 109 19.63 5.90 4.81
N ILE A 110 19.18 4.68 4.62
CA ILE A 110 17.98 4.13 5.26
C ILE A 110 18.17 4.14 6.77
N THR A 111 17.22 4.68 7.50
CA THR A 111 17.17 4.68 8.97
C THR A 111 16.09 3.79 9.53
N GLY A 112 15.13 3.38 8.69
CA GLY A 112 14.08 2.46 9.10
C GLY A 112 13.10 2.17 7.96
N VAL A 113 12.48 1.00 8.06
CA VAL A 113 11.36 0.57 7.22
C VAL A 113 10.15 0.41 8.13
N TYR A 114 9.05 1.04 7.79
CA TYR A 114 7.82 1.08 8.59
C TYR A 114 6.68 0.50 7.78
N LEU A 115 6.01 -0.52 8.34
CA LEU A 115 4.81 -1.08 7.73
C LEU A 115 3.66 -0.09 7.87
N LEU A 116 3.03 0.23 6.75
CA LEU A 116 1.86 1.09 6.71
C LEU A 116 0.56 0.28 6.92
N ALA A 117 -0.56 1.00 7.04
CA ALA A 117 -1.88 0.40 7.23
C ALA A 117 -2.16 -0.66 6.14
N ASN A 118 -2.55 -1.85 6.57
CA ASN A 118 -2.74 -3.03 5.73
C ASN A 118 -3.80 -3.95 6.36
N HIS A 119 -4.15 -5.03 5.66
CA HIS A 119 -5.12 -6.03 6.10
C HIS A 119 -4.50 -7.40 6.36
N GLU A 120 -3.19 -7.47 6.55
CA GLU A 120 -2.50 -8.71 6.88
C GLU A 120 -2.93 -9.28 8.24
N THR A 121 -2.76 -10.57 8.40
CA THR A 121 -3.06 -11.27 9.66
C THR A 121 -2.12 -10.79 10.77
N PRO A 122 -2.64 -10.24 11.89
CA PRO A 122 -1.81 -9.67 12.96
C PRO A 122 -0.74 -10.61 13.51
N GLY A 123 -1.03 -11.90 13.60
CA GLY A 123 -0.06 -12.91 14.06
C GLY A 123 1.14 -13.06 13.14
N TYR A 124 0.98 -12.94 11.82
CA TYR A 124 2.09 -12.96 10.87
C TYR A 124 2.91 -11.68 10.93
N LEU A 125 2.24 -10.52 11.05
CA LEU A 125 2.91 -9.24 11.22
C LEU A 125 3.76 -9.21 12.49
N LYS A 126 3.20 -9.67 13.61
CA LYS A 126 3.94 -9.77 14.87
C LYS A 126 5.17 -10.67 14.72
N ARG A 127 5.05 -11.82 14.08
CA ARG A 127 6.17 -12.74 13.85
C ARG A 127 7.28 -12.08 13.00
N VAL A 128 6.93 -11.33 11.97
CA VAL A 128 7.89 -10.57 11.16
C VAL A 128 8.58 -9.50 12.01
N GLN A 129 7.82 -8.78 12.84
CA GLN A 129 8.36 -7.72 13.70
C GLN A 129 9.31 -8.27 14.78
N ASP A 130 8.93 -9.37 15.44
CA ASP A 130 9.71 -9.96 16.55
C ASP A 130 11.11 -10.44 16.12
N THR A 131 11.32 -10.68 14.82
CA THR A 131 12.64 -11.08 14.29
C THR A 131 13.57 -9.92 13.97
N GLY A 132 13.18 -8.67 14.21
CA GLY A 132 13.94 -7.51 13.76
C GLY A 132 14.04 -7.36 12.23
N PHE A 133 13.12 -7.98 11.51
CA PHE A 133 13.14 -8.07 10.05
C PHE A 133 13.28 -6.71 9.36
N TYR A 134 12.63 -5.68 9.88
CA TYR A 134 12.66 -4.34 9.28
C TYR A 134 14.01 -3.63 9.40
N ASP A 135 14.91 -4.11 10.27
CA ASP A 135 16.25 -3.54 10.46
C ASP A 135 17.24 -3.99 9.39
N ASN A 136 16.85 -4.96 8.55
CA ASN A 136 17.73 -5.49 7.52
C ASN A 136 18.29 -4.44 6.56
N TRP A 137 17.61 -3.33 6.37
CA TRP A 137 18.00 -2.26 5.44
C TRP A 137 18.68 -1.08 6.13
N ASN A 138 18.71 -1.02 7.46
CA ASN A 138 19.28 0.10 8.22
C ASN A 138 20.75 0.37 7.85
N GLY A 139 21.07 1.66 7.69
CA GLY A 139 22.42 2.14 7.31
C GLY A 139 22.77 1.98 5.83
N LEU A 140 21.94 1.30 5.02
CA LEU A 140 22.21 1.06 3.61
C LEU A 140 21.87 2.29 2.76
N THR A 141 22.60 2.45 1.65
CA THR A 141 22.18 3.33 0.53
C THR A 141 21.17 2.59 -0.35
N VAL A 142 20.39 3.31 -1.15
CA VAL A 142 19.43 2.74 -2.12
C VAL A 142 20.10 1.62 -2.94
N LYS A 143 21.24 1.91 -3.57
CA LYS A 143 21.99 0.94 -4.39
C LYS A 143 22.39 -0.33 -3.64
N LYS A 144 22.79 -0.21 -2.36
CA LYS A 144 23.15 -1.38 -1.53
C LYS A 144 21.91 -2.15 -1.09
N ALA A 145 20.84 -1.44 -0.75
CA ALA A 145 19.58 -2.04 -0.33
C ALA A 145 18.94 -2.87 -1.46
N LEU A 146 18.95 -2.38 -2.69
CA LEU A 146 18.49 -3.12 -3.88
C LEU A 146 19.26 -4.41 -4.15
N LYS A 147 20.52 -4.47 -3.76
CA LYS A 147 21.37 -5.66 -3.95
C LYS A 147 21.34 -6.63 -2.76
N LYS A 148 20.80 -6.16 -1.63
CA LYS A 148 20.78 -6.97 -0.42
C LYS A 148 19.76 -8.10 -0.55
N LYS A 149 20.20 -9.33 -0.37
CA LYS A 149 19.31 -10.47 -0.16
C LYS A 149 18.82 -10.46 1.28
N VAL A 150 17.52 -10.53 1.46
CA VAL A 150 16.86 -10.63 2.76
C VAL A 150 16.05 -11.91 2.76
N ASP A 151 16.23 -12.73 3.77
CA ASP A 151 15.51 -13.99 3.91
C ASP A 151 14.09 -13.75 4.43
N THR A 152 13.17 -14.58 4.00
CA THR A 152 11.80 -14.57 4.51
C THR A 152 11.74 -15.14 5.91
N VAL A 153 10.75 -14.69 6.69
CA VAL A 153 10.52 -15.17 8.05
C VAL A 153 9.73 -16.47 8.03
N SER A 154 10.27 -17.50 8.65
CA SER A 154 9.59 -18.81 8.78
C SER A 154 8.23 -18.66 9.47
N GLY A 155 7.21 -19.28 8.92
CA GLY A 155 5.83 -19.16 9.39
C GLY A 155 5.14 -17.82 9.08
N ALA A 156 5.82 -16.89 8.38
CA ALA A 156 5.24 -15.66 7.83
C ALA A 156 5.83 -15.35 6.44
N THR A 157 6.11 -16.39 5.66
CA THR A 157 6.85 -16.29 4.39
C THR A 157 6.18 -15.38 3.37
N PHE A 158 4.86 -15.48 3.19
CA PHE A 158 4.15 -14.64 2.23
C PHE A 158 4.17 -13.17 2.63
N THR A 159 3.91 -12.88 3.90
CA THR A 159 3.93 -11.52 4.46
C THR A 159 5.33 -10.90 4.37
N SER A 160 6.37 -11.60 4.79
CA SER A 160 7.74 -11.08 4.72
C SER A 160 8.24 -10.92 3.28
N ARG A 161 7.87 -11.84 2.37
CA ARG A 161 8.20 -11.71 0.94
C ARG A 161 7.55 -10.48 0.33
N SER A 162 6.27 -10.20 0.61
CA SER A 162 5.59 -9.02 0.06
C SER A 162 6.20 -7.72 0.58
N VAL A 163 6.65 -7.68 1.83
CA VAL A 163 7.40 -6.52 2.37
C VAL A 163 8.73 -6.34 1.62
N ILE A 164 9.50 -7.40 1.39
CA ILE A 164 10.74 -7.34 0.59
C ILE A 164 10.44 -6.77 -0.79
N MET A 165 9.42 -7.28 -1.45
CA MET A 165 9.04 -6.82 -2.80
C MET A 165 8.59 -5.36 -2.79
N SER A 166 7.82 -4.91 -1.79
CA SER A 166 7.38 -3.52 -1.64
C SER A 166 8.57 -2.57 -1.41
N VAL A 167 9.55 -2.97 -0.59
CA VAL A 167 10.79 -2.22 -0.39
C VAL A 167 11.56 -2.11 -1.71
N HIS A 168 11.76 -3.23 -2.42
CA HIS A 168 12.48 -3.22 -3.69
C HIS A 168 11.75 -2.39 -4.76
N ALA A 169 10.43 -2.51 -4.87
CA ALA A 169 9.64 -1.76 -5.84
C ALA A 169 9.83 -0.25 -5.68
N VAL A 170 9.70 0.29 -4.45
CA VAL A 170 9.87 1.73 -4.23
C VAL A 170 11.34 2.17 -4.38
N LEU A 171 12.31 1.38 -3.90
CA LEU A 171 13.72 1.73 -4.04
C LEU A 171 14.17 1.76 -5.51
N ALA A 172 13.56 0.97 -6.38
CA ALA A 172 13.83 0.96 -7.82
C ALA A 172 13.34 2.23 -8.54
N THR A 173 12.48 3.04 -7.90
CA THR A 173 12.00 4.32 -8.44
C THR A 173 12.89 5.51 -8.07
N LEU A 174 13.91 5.32 -7.24
CA LEU A 174 14.79 6.36 -6.68
C LEU A 174 16.15 6.40 -7.37
#